data_8d04ac44f825bbbc78ba119f245dc51e
#
_entry.id   8d04ac44f825bbbc78ba119f245dc51e
#
_cell.length_a   1.000
_cell.length_b   1.000
_cell.length_c   1.000
_cell.angle_alpha   90.00
_cell.angle_beta   90.00
_cell.angle_gamma   90.00
#
_symmetry.space_group_name_H-M   'P 1'
#
loop_
_entity.id
_entity.type
_entity.pdbx_description
1 polymer ?
#
loop_
_entity_poly.entity_id
_entity_poly.type
_entity_poly.pdbx_seq_one_letter_code
_entity_poly.pdbx_strand_id
1 'polypeptide(L)'
;GFWNNSTSHPVDAQKQLCKMVGEMAEISSAQVIADVGSGILGPAKIWNLEYPSLQISSVNVNFSQLRSVDSGNISKLNSTARMLPFADLSLDRVIALESAQHFKPIGDFFSESNRVLKDNGILALAIPTATDDSSLRNLGILKFTWSSEHYSQNHLTEEISKNGFEITQSSEIGKNVYSPLAEYYLNNRDELRKKILTKYSSYVEKILFESMKKMQSS
;
A
#
# COMPACT_ATOMS: atom_id res chain seq x y z
N GLY A 1 4.35 7.54 0.81
CA GLY A 1 4.84 7.59 2.19
C GLY A 1 4.19 8.70 3.00
N PHE A 2 4.18 8.57 4.33
CA PHE A 2 3.58 9.56 5.25
C PHE A 2 4.61 10.59 5.71
N TRP A 3 4.36 11.85 5.42
CA TRP A 3 5.24 12.96 5.76
C TRP A 3 4.72 13.68 7.01
N ASN A 4 5.60 13.90 7.96
CA ASN A 4 5.38 14.71 9.15
C ASN A 4 6.52 15.72 9.35
N ASN A 5 6.50 16.48 10.42
CA ASN A 5 7.49 17.52 10.69
C ASN A 5 8.94 17.02 10.81
N SER A 6 9.15 15.73 11.04
CA SER A 6 10.49 15.11 11.13
C SER A 6 10.93 14.45 9.83
N THR A 7 10.11 14.45 8.79
CA THR A 7 10.36 13.76 7.52
C THR A 7 10.94 14.70 6.50
N SER A 8 12.15 14.42 6.03
CA SER A 8 12.86 15.23 5.02
C SER A 8 13.13 14.48 3.71
N HIS A 9 12.94 13.16 3.70
CA HIS A 9 13.27 12.33 2.55
C HIS A 9 12.19 11.26 2.29
N PRO A 10 11.90 10.91 1.01
CA PRO A 10 10.86 9.92 0.67
C PRO A 10 11.02 8.56 1.36
N VAL A 11 12.24 8.11 1.59
CA VAL A 11 12.51 6.84 2.30
C VAL A 11 12.02 6.90 3.74
N ASP A 12 12.21 8.04 4.41
CA ASP A 12 11.72 8.20 5.79
C ASP A 12 10.20 8.30 5.82
N ALA A 13 9.61 8.98 4.82
CA ALA A 13 8.16 9.01 4.65
C ALA A 13 7.57 7.60 4.45
N GLN A 14 8.24 6.75 3.65
CA GLN A 14 7.83 5.34 3.48
C GLN A 14 7.89 4.57 4.80
N LYS A 15 8.96 4.73 5.59
CA LYS A 15 9.08 4.11 6.92
C LYS A 15 7.97 4.58 7.86
N GLN A 16 7.66 5.88 7.86
CA GLN A 16 6.58 6.42 8.70
C GLN A 16 5.21 5.83 8.31
N LEU A 17 4.93 5.69 7.02
CA LEU A 17 3.70 5.04 6.58
C LEU A 17 3.63 3.57 7.03
N CYS A 18 4.73 2.82 6.90
CA CYS A 18 4.80 1.43 7.36
C CYS A 18 4.53 1.31 8.87
N LYS A 19 5.13 2.21 9.67
CA LYS A 19 4.91 2.24 11.12
C LYS A 19 3.46 2.56 11.46
N MET A 20 2.91 3.62 10.89
CA MET A 20 1.53 4.02 11.09
C MET A 20 0.54 2.89 10.78
N VAL A 21 0.70 2.23 9.62
CA VAL A 21 -0.18 1.10 9.24
C VAL A 21 0.04 -0.09 10.18
N GLY A 22 1.27 -0.35 10.61
CA GLY A 22 1.57 -1.39 11.61
C GLY A 22 0.92 -1.11 12.96
N GLU A 23 0.92 0.14 13.42
CA GLU A 23 0.25 0.57 14.64
C GLU A 23 -1.26 0.42 14.53
N MET A 24 -1.87 0.87 13.42
CA MET A 24 -3.31 0.67 13.15
C MET A 24 -3.71 -0.80 13.06
N ALA A 25 -2.82 -1.66 12.57
CA ALA A 25 -3.00 -3.10 12.54
C ALA A 25 -2.69 -3.78 13.89
N GLU A 26 -2.27 -3.03 14.90
CA GLU A 26 -1.87 -3.57 16.22
C GLU A 26 -0.90 -4.75 16.09
N ILE A 27 0.12 -4.63 15.22
CA ILE A 27 1.05 -5.75 14.94
C ILE A 27 1.89 -6.12 16.16
N SER A 28 2.06 -5.23 17.14
CA SER A 28 2.76 -5.51 18.40
C SER A 28 2.11 -6.61 19.23
N SER A 29 0.81 -6.86 19.03
CA SER A 29 0.05 -7.92 19.70
C SER A 29 -0.12 -9.17 18.84
N ALA A 30 0.35 -9.15 17.59
CA ALA A 30 0.23 -10.25 16.63
C ALA A 30 1.40 -11.23 16.71
N GLN A 31 1.16 -12.47 16.29
CA GLN A 31 2.18 -13.51 16.14
C GLN A 31 2.41 -13.86 14.67
N VAL A 32 1.35 -13.90 13.88
CA VAL A 32 1.41 -14.34 12.47
C VAL A 32 0.65 -13.35 11.59
N ILE A 33 1.34 -12.75 10.61
CA ILE A 33 0.74 -11.77 9.70
C ILE A 33 1.02 -12.09 8.24
N ALA A 34 0.13 -11.62 7.35
CA ALA A 34 0.35 -11.59 5.92
C ALA A 34 0.47 -10.14 5.40
N ASP A 35 1.54 -9.85 4.67
CA ASP A 35 1.74 -8.63 3.86
C ASP A 35 1.34 -8.93 2.41
N VAL A 36 0.16 -8.47 1.99
CA VAL A 36 -0.44 -8.82 0.70
C VAL A 36 -0.20 -7.72 -0.34
N GLY A 37 0.40 -8.12 -1.47
CA GLY A 37 0.92 -7.19 -2.46
C GLY A 37 2.25 -6.58 -2.04
N SER A 38 3.08 -7.37 -1.37
CA SER A 38 4.32 -6.97 -0.67
C SER A 38 5.42 -6.36 -1.56
N GLY A 39 5.26 -6.40 -2.88
CA GLY A 39 6.26 -5.91 -3.83
C GLY A 39 7.65 -6.52 -3.58
N ILE A 40 8.61 -5.69 -3.21
CA ILE A 40 9.99 -6.06 -2.89
C ILE A 40 10.25 -6.13 -1.38
N LEU A 41 9.23 -6.45 -0.58
CA LEU A 41 9.26 -6.67 0.87
C LEU A 41 9.62 -5.43 1.72
N GLY A 42 9.39 -4.23 1.21
CA GLY A 42 9.71 -2.99 1.94
C GLY A 42 9.06 -2.93 3.33
N PRO A 43 7.72 -2.95 3.44
CA PRO A 43 7.01 -2.94 4.71
C PRO A 43 7.37 -4.10 5.62
N ALA A 44 7.36 -5.33 5.09
CA ALA A 44 7.67 -6.54 5.84
C ALA A 44 9.05 -6.49 6.51
N LYS A 45 10.07 -5.95 5.83
CA LYS A 45 11.41 -5.77 6.41
C LYS A 45 11.43 -4.76 7.56
N ILE A 46 10.67 -3.68 7.46
CA ILE A 46 10.56 -2.69 8.54
C ILE A 46 9.91 -3.32 9.76
N TRP A 47 8.79 -4.02 9.58
CA TRP A 47 8.10 -4.70 10.68
C TRP A 47 8.93 -5.83 11.29
N ASN A 48 9.66 -6.62 10.47
CA ASN A 48 10.52 -7.68 10.98
C ASN A 48 11.70 -7.15 11.82
N LEU A 49 12.24 -5.97 11.49
CA LEU A 49 13.27 -5.32 12.29
C LEU A 49 12.72 -4.80 13.64
N GLU A 50 11.49 -4.28 13.63
CA GLU A 50 10.86 -3.72 14.83
C GLU A 50 10.28 -4.81 15.74
N TYR A 51 9.80 -5.91 15.15
CA TYR A 51 9.17 -7.06 15.84
C TYR A 51 9.83 -8.37 15.39
N PRO A 52 11.03 -8.73 15.89
CA PRO A 52 11.80 -9.89 15.39
C PRO A 52 11.13 -11.24 15.61
N SER A 53 10.20 -11.36 16.57
CA SER A 53 9.44 -12.58 16.86
C SER A 53 8.21 -12.75 15.96
N LEU A 54 7.84 -11.72 15.19
CA LEU A 54 6.67 -11.73 14.32
C LEU A 54 6.92 -12.62 13.11
N GLN A 55 6.03 -13.58 12.88
CA GLN A 55 6.05 -14.41 11.67
C GLN A 55 5.37 -13.67 10.53
N ILE A 56 6.16 -13.24 9.54
CA ILE A 56 5.66 -12.47 8.40
C ILE A 56 5.69 -13.32 7.14
N SER A 57 4.55 -13.45 6.49
CA SER A 57 4.41 -14.02 5.15
C SER A 57 4.09 -12.93 4.13
N SER A 58 5.00 -12.69 3.21
CA SER A 58 4.83 -11.72 2.13
C SER A 58 4.25 -12.39 0.88
N VAL A 59 3.03 -12.00 0.53
CA VAL A 59 2.29 -12.53 -0.64
C VAL A 59 2.40 -11.54 -1.79
N ASN A 60 2.84 -12.00 -2.95
CA ASN A 60 2.88 -11.19 -4.16
C ASN A 60 2.65 -12.04 -5.41
N VAL A 61 1.85 -11.52 -6.34
CA VAL A 61 1.62 -12.17 -7.65
C VAL A 61 2.84 -12.10 -8.56
N ASN A 62 3.70 -11.10 -8.39
CA ASN A 62 4.90 -10.92 -9.19
C ASN A 62 6.08 -11.73 -8.63
N PHE A 63 6.26 -12.93 -9.17
CA PHE A 63 7.35 -13.84 -8.80
C PHE A 63 8.75 -13.20 -8.98
N SER A 64 8.95 -12.41 -10.04
CA SER A 64 10.24 -11.75 -10.28
C SER A 64 10.62 -10.77 -9.17
N GLN A 65 9.66 -10.03 -8.62
CA GLN A 65 9.89 -9.16 -7.47
C GLN A 65 10.28 -9.96 -6.23
N LEU A 66 9.53 -11.02 -5.91
CA LEU A 66 9.85 -11.88 -4.76
C LEU A 66 11.23 -12.53 -4.88
N ARG A 67 11.60 -12.96 -6.08
CA ARG A 67 12.90 -13.58 -6.32
C ARG A 67 14.06 -12.60 -6.24
N SER A 68 13.85 -11.34 -6.57
CA SER A 68 14.91 -10.33 -6.67
C SER A 68 15.45 -9.83 -5.32
N VAL A 69 14.81 -10.19 -4.21
CA VAL A 69 15.17 -9.66 -2.87
C VAL A 69 15.48 -10.77 -1.89
N ASP A 70 16.46 -10.50 -1.03
CA ASP A 70 16.69 -11.32 0.16
C ASP A 70 15.59 -11.06 1.19
N SER A 71 15.06 -12.13 1.77
CA SER A 71 13.93 -12.08 2.70
C SER A 71 14.32 -12.26 4.16
N GLY A 72 15.53 -12.69 4.47
CA GLY A 72 15.88 -13.08 5.85
C GLY A 72 14.86 -14.09 6.40
N ASN A 73 14.21 -13.76 7.50
CA ASN A 73 13.19 -14.60 8.16
C ASN A 73 11.77 -14.45 7.58
N ILE A 74 11.58 -13.61 6.56
CA ILE A 74 10.27 -13.36 5.95
C ILE A 74 9.96 -14.46 4.93
N SER A 75 8.83 -15.14 5.08
CA SER A 75 8.34 -16.11 4.11
C SER A 75 7.85 -15.42 2.84
N LYS A 76 8.23 -15.92 1.67
CA LYS A 76 7.81 -15.38 0.36
C LYS A 76 6.84 -16.34 -0.32
N LEU A 77 5.63 -15.88 -0.59
CA LEU A 77 4.56 -16.69 -1.18
C LEU A 77 4.10 -16.06 -2.50
N ASN A 78 4.22 -16.83 -3.58
CA ASN A 78 3.74 -16.37 -4.88
C ASN A 78 2.28 -16.76 -5.06
N SER A 79 1.37 -15.84 -4.80
CA SER A 79 -0.07 -16.03 -4.93
C SER A 79 -0.79 -14.71 -5.22
N THR A 80 -2.07 -14.80 -5.54
CA THR A 80 -2.95 -13.65 -5.74
C THR A 80 -3.65 -13.27 -4.44
N ALA A 81 -4.08 -12.01 -4.32
CA ALA A 81 -4.89 -11.56 -3.20
C ALA A 81 -6.27 -12.24 -3.11
N ARG A 82 -6.75 -12.82 -4.22
CA ARG A 82 -8.05 -13.51 -4.31
C ARG A 82 -7.98 -14.98 -3.91
N MET A 83 -6.79 -15.50 -3.62
CA MET A 83 -6.56 -16.87 -3.19
C MET A 83 -5.33 -16.91 -2.30
N LEU A 84 -5.51 -16.56 -1.05
CA LEU A 84 -4.43 -16.48 -0.07
C LEU A 84 -4.02 -17.90 0.36
N PRO A 85 -2.72 -18.24 0.31
CA PRO A 85 -2.24 -19.61 0.55
C PRO A 85 -2.11 -19.91 2.06
N PHE A 86 -3.16 -19.64 2.81
CA PHE A 86 -3.26 -19.88 4.24
C PHE A 86 -4.51 -20.69 4.57
N ALA A 87 -4.44 -21.45 5.66
CA ALA A 87 -5.61 -22.12 6.23
C ALA A 87 -6.62 -21.09 6.77
N ASP A 88 -7.86 -21.52 6.93
CA ASP A 88 -8.90 -20.73 7.58
C ASP A 88 -8.47 -20.40 9.02
N LEU A 89 -8.80 -19.20 9.50
CA LEU A 89 -8.58 -18.75 10.88
C LEU A 89 -7.12 -18.92 11.36
N SER A 90 -6.13 -18.67 10.51
CA SER A 90 -4.71 -18.91 10.80
C SER A 90 -3.88 -17.66 11.04
N LEU A 91 -4.36 -16.49 10.60
CA LEU A 91 -3.62 -15.23 10.70
C LEU A 91 -4.21 -14.29 11.76
N ASP A 92 -3.34 -13.58 12.47
CA ASP A 92 -3.76 -12.49 13.35
C ASP A 92 -4.03 -11.21 12.58
N ARG A 93 -3.22 -10.94 11.52
CA ARG A 93 -3.36 -9.73 10.70
C ARG A 93 -3.19 -10.04 9.22
N VAL A 94 -3.98 -9.34 8.40
CA VAL A 94 -3.76 -9.21 6.95
C VAL A 94 -3.56 -7.73 6.66
N ILE A 95 -2.45 -7.39 6.00
CA ILE A 95 -2.09 -5.99 5.72
C ILE A 95 -1.88 -5.82 4.22
N ALA A 96 -2.48 -4.77 3.63
CA ALA A 96 -2.26 -4.38 2.25
C ALA A 96 -1.90 -2.89 2.18
N LEU A 97 -0.59 -2.60 2.13
CA LEU A 97 -0.06 -1.26 2.11
C LEU A 97 0.20 -0.80 0.69
N GLU A 98 -0.57 0.18 0.20
CA GLU A 98 -0.50 0.75 -1.15
C GLU A 98 -0.54 -0.31 -2.27
N SER A 99 -1.29 -1.39 -2.05
CA SER A 99 -1.40 -2.53 -2.98
C SER A 99 -2.83 -2.90 -3.34
N ALA A 100 -3.80 -2.68 -2.45
CA ALA A 100 -5.18 -3.14 -2.62
C ALA A 100 -5.90 -2.52 -3.84
N GLN A 101 -5.48 -1.35 -4.31
CA GLN A 101 -5.97 -0.74 -5.55
C GLN A 101 -5.70 -1.59 -6.82
N HIS A 102 -4.82 -2.59 -6.71
CA HIS A 102 -4.51 -3.52 -7.80
C HIS A 102 -5.29 -4.84 -7.72
N PHE A 103 -6.05 -5.07 -6.65
CA PHE A 103 -6.80 -6.31 -6.44
C PHE A 103 -8.19 -6.22 -7.08
N LYS A 104 -8.43 -7.06 -8.09
CA LYS A 104 -9.65 -7.03 -8.92
C LYS A 104 -10.33 -8.40 -8.96
N PRO A 105 -11.61 -8.48 -8.56
CA PRO A 105 -12.36 -7.50 -7.78
C PRO A 105 -11.85 -7.42 -6.33
N ILE A 106 -11.99 -6.25 -5.68
CA ILE A 106 -11.51 -6.06 -4.31
C ILE A 106 -12.29 -6.87 -3.28
N GLY A 107 -13.56 -7.16 -3.55
CA GLY A 107 -14.40 -8.00 -2.70
C GLY A 107 -13.84 -9.41 -2.51
N ASP A 108 -13.22 -10.00 -3.54
CA ASP A 108 -12.59 -11.32 -3.41
C ASP A 108 -11.43 -11.29 -2.40
N PHE A 109 -10.67 -10.18 -2.37
CA PHE A 109 -9.61 -9.99 -1.38
C PHE A 109 -10.18 -9.85 0.03
N PHE A 110 -11.28 -9.14 0.21
CA PHE A 110 -11.94 -9.03 1.52
C PHE A 110 -12.50 -10.37 1.98
N SER A 111 -13.15 -11.12 1.08
CA SER A 111 -13.65 -12.47 1.39
C SER A 111 -12.51 -13.42 1.80
N GLU A 112 -11.39 -13.46 1.07
CA GLU A 112 -10.24 -14.27 1.42
C GLU A 112 -9.57 -13.80 2.72
N SER A 113 -9.48 -12.49 2.94
CA SER A 113 -8.96 -11.94 4.21
C SER A 113 -9.83 -12.37 5.40
N ASN A 114 -11.15 -12.35 5.25
CA ASN A 114 -12.07 -12.83 6.28
C ASN A 114 -11.90 -14.32 6.56
N ARG A 115 -11.72 -15.15 5.53
CA ARG A 115 -11.52 -16.59 5.67
C ARG A 115 -10.22 -16.92 6.46
N VAL A 116 -9.13 -16.24 6.17
CA VAL A 116 -7.81 -16.57 6.76
C VAL A 116 -7.56 -15.92 8.12
N LEU A 117 -8.26 -14.84 8.44
CA LEU A 117 -8.14 -14.16 9.72
C LEU A 117 -8.80 -14.98 10.83
N LYS A 118 -8.15 -15.03 11.98
CA LYS A 118 -8.73 -15.57 13.23
C LYS A 118 -9.90 -14.68 13.69
N ASP A 119 -10.68 -15.20 14.63
CA ASP A 119 -11.67 -14.39 15.35
C ASP A 119 -10.97 -13.16 15.97
N ASN A 120 -11.56 -11.99 15.77
CA ASN A 120 -10.98 -10.68 16.13
C ASN A 120 -9.64 -10.34 15.42
N GLY A 121 -9.32 -11.02 14.32
CA GLY A 121 -8.20 -10.65 13.46
C GLY A 121 -8.44 -9.31 12.77
N ILE A 122 -7.37 -8.59 12.43
CA ILE A 122 -7.46 -7.25 11.83
C ILE A 122 -7.02 -7.29 10.37
N LEU A 123 -7.85 -6.72 9.49
CA LEU A 123 -7.48 -6.33 8.14
C LEU A 123 -7.11 -4.85 8.12
N ALA A 124 -5.88 -4.51 7.78
CA ALA A 124 -5.42 -3.13 7.67
C ALA A 124 -5.07 -2.76 6.23
N LEU A 125 -5.55 -1.61 5.78
CA LEU A 125 -5.38 -1.11 4.42
C LEU A 125 -4.80 0.31 4.42
N ALA A 126 -3.85 0.57 3.54
CA ALA A 126 -3.54 1.92 3.08
C ALA A 126 -3.77 1.94 1.56
N ILE A 127 -4.80 2.65 1.12
CA ILE A 127 -5.28 2.65 -0.26
C ILE A 127 -5.63 4.06 -0.72
N PRO A 128 -5.23 4.48 -1.94
CA PRO A 128 -5.75 5.69 -2.55
C PRO A 128 -7.26 5.58 -2.79
N THR A 129 -8.01 6.56 -2.32
CA THR A 129 -9.46 6.65 -2.56
C THR A 129 -9.81 7.95 -3.26
N ALA A 130 -10.90 7.95 -4.01
CA ALA A 130 -11.54 9.17 -4.46
C ALA A 130 -12.63 9.59 -3.45
N THR A 131 -12.81 10.89 -3.27
CA THR A 131 -13.84 11.41 -2.37
C THR A 131 -15.25 11.06 -2.84
N ASP A 132 -15.45 11.01 -4.16
CA ASP A 132 -16.69 10.63 -4.79
C ASP A 132 -16.48 10.03 -6.20
N ASP A 133 -17.54 9.47 -6.77
CA ASP A 133 -17.51 8.88 -8.11
C ASP A 133 -17.29 9.92 -9.22
N SER A 134 -17.54 11.19 -8.97
CA SER A 134 -17.29 12.28 -9.93
C SER A 134 -15.80 12.61 -9.99
N SER A 135 -15.10 12.56 -8.87
CA SER A 135 -13.64 12.72 -8.79
C SER A 135 -12.90 11.64 -9.57
N LEU A 136 -13.46 10.42 -9.65
CA LEU A 136 -12.92 9.32 -10.46
C LEU A 136 -12.88 9.64 -11.96
N ARG A 137 -13.80 10.47 -12.45
CA ARG A 137 -13.85 10.89 -13.85
C ARG A 137 -12.75 11.91 -14.20
N ASN A 138 -12.24 12.64 -13.19
CA ASN A 138 -11.28 13.74 -13.36
C ASN A 138 -9.81 13.33 -13.22
N LEU A 139 -9.50 12.06 -12.96
CA LEU A 139 -8.13 11.55 -12.78
C LEU A 139 -7.27 11.66 -14.06
N GLY A 140 -7.86 11.97 -15.22
CA GLY A 140 -7.16 12.22 -16.47
C GLY A 140 -6.14 11.12 -16.82
N ILE A 141 -4.89 11.54 -17.11
CA ILE A 141 -3.79 10.63 -17.46
C ILE A 141 -3.44 9.64 -16.32
N LEU A 142 -3.65 9.99 -15.06
CA LEU A 142 -3.36 9.11 -13.92
C LEU A 142 -4.17 7.81 -13.99
N LYS A 143 -5.37 7.84 -14.58
CA LYS A 143 -6.19 6.66 -14.82
C LYS A 143 -5.51 5.63 -15.75
N PHE A 144 -4.62 6.07 -16.62
CA PHE A 144 -3.96 5.21 -17.62
C PHE A 144 -2.53 4.84 -17.24
N THR A 145 -1.87 5.62 -16.38
CA THR A 145 -0.47 5.39 -15.99
C THR A 145 -0.32 4.36 -14.89
N TRP A 146 -1.38 4.13 -14.12
CA TRP A 146 -1.39 3.17 -13.02
C TRP A 146 -2.48 2.13 -13.31
N SER A 147 -2.09 0.88 -13.44
CA SER A 147 -3.01 -0.27 -13.63
C SER A 147 -3.85 -0.55 -12.36
N SER A 148 -4.32 0.51 -11.71
CA SER A 148 -5.06 0.46 -10.46
C SER A 148 -6.53 0.80 -10.67
N GLU A 149 -7.39 0.19 -9.89
CA GLU A 149 -8.76 0.65 -9.71
C GLU A 149 -8.74 1.88 -8.78
N HIS A 150 -9.65 2.78 -9.03
CA HIS A 150 -9.89 3.91 -8.15
C HIS A 150 -11.25 3.67 -7.51
N TYR A 151 -11.24 3.39 -6.22
CA TYR A 151 -12.46 3.16 -5.46
C TYR A 151 -12.90 4.45 -4.78
N SER A 152 -14.20 4.71 -4.77
CA SER A 152 -14.75 5.72 -3.86
C SER A 152 -14.76 5.16 -2.43
N GLN A 153 -14.69 6.06 -1.46
CA GLN A 153 -14.74 5.68 -0.04
C GLN A 153 -16.04 4.92 0.29
N ASN A 154 -17.17 5.34 -0.28
CA ASN A 154 -18.46 4.67 -0.10
C ASN A 154 -18.42 3.24 -0.61
N HIS A 155 -17.91 3.02 -1.83
CA HIS A 155 -17.81 1.68 -2.40
C HIS A 155 -16.94 0.75 -1.55
N LEU A 156 -15.80 1.25 -1.05
CA LEU A 156 -14.94 0.46 -0.16
C LEU A 156 -15.65 0.11 1.15
N THR A 157 -16.35 1.06 1.77
CA THR A 157 -17.10 0.83 3.00
C THR A 157 -18.18 -0.24 2.81
N GLU A 158 -18.90 -0.19 1.69
CA GLU A 158 -19.92 -1.19 1.33
C GLU A 158 -19.29 -2.58 1.15
N GLU A 159 -18.22 -2.70 0.37
CA GLU A 159 -17.56 -3.98 0.13
C GLU A 159 -16.90 -4.55 1.41
N ILE A 160 -16.32 -3.71 2.27
CA ILE A 160 -15.79 -4.12 3.58
C ILE A 160 -16.90 -4.73 4.44
N SER A 161 -18.03 -4.03 4.61
CA SER A 161 -19.16 -4.49 5.42
C SER A 161 -19.81 -5.76 4.85
N LYS A 162 -19.97 -5.85 3.54
CA LYS A 162 -20.54 -6.98 2.81
C LYS A 162 -19.72 -8.27 3.00
N ASN A 163 -18.42 -8.13 3.21
CA ASN A 163 -17.51 -9.25 3.46
C ASN A 163 -17.27 -9.52 4.96
N GLY A 164 -18.13 -9.03 5.84
CA GLY A 164 -18.15 -9.37 7.26
C GLY A 164 -17.17 -8.60 8.14
N PHE A 165 -16.61 -7.48 7.65
CA PHE A 165 -15.76 -6.61 8.44
C PHE A 165 -16.52 -5.41 9.00
N GLU A 166 -16.13 -5.00 10.21
CA GLU A 166 -16.49 -3.72 10.82
C GLU A 166 -15.29 -2.77 10.78
N ILE A 167 -15.52 -1.51 10.38
CA ILE A 167 -14.47 -0.50 10.36
C ILE A 167 -14.32 0.07 11.77
N THR A 168 -13.24 -0.29 12.45
CA THR A 168 -12.94 0.19 13.80
C THR A 168 -12.13 1.48 13.79
N GLN A 169 -11.32 1.71 12.74
CA GLN A 169 -10.48 2.89 12.61
C GLN A 169 -10.35 3.31 11.14
N SER A 170 -10.43 4.60 10.88
CA SER A 170 -10.18 5.19 9.55
C SER A 170 -9.50 6.54 9.69
N SER A 171 -8.55 6.85 8.80
CA SER A 171 -7.81 8.12 8.80
C SER A 171 -7.54 8.59 7.37
N GLU A 172 -7.86 9.84 7.09
CA GLU A 172 -7.54 10.49 5.82
C GLU A 172 -6.12 11.08 5.90
N ILE A 173 -5.19 10.47 5.18
CA ILE A 173 -3.77 10.85 5.20
C ILE A 173 -3.28 11.48 3.89
N GLY A 174 -4.17 11.70 2.92
CA GLY A 174 -3.82 12.19 1.59
C GLY A 174 -2.96 13.45 1.60
N LYS A 175 -3.28 14.41 2.47
CA LYS A 175 -2.50 15.66 2.64
C LYS A 175 -1.07 15.42 3.12
N ASN A 176 -0.84 14.38 3.91
CA ASN A 176 0.48 13.99 4.39
C ASN A 176 1.23 13.06 3.45
N VAL A 177 0.60 12.60 2.37
CA VAL A 177 1.21 11.66 1.41
C VAL A 177 1.54 12.36 0.09
N TYR A 178 0.56 13.03 -0.52
CA TYR A 178 0.70 13.49 -1.89
C TYR A 178 1.34 14.87 -2.02
N SER A 179 0.85 15.86 -1.29
CA SER A 179 1.35 17.23 -1.39
C SER A 179 2.84 17.35 -1.01
N PRO A 180 3.30 16.77 0.13
CA PRO A 180 4.71 16.84 0.49
C PRO A 180 5.63 16.05 -0.46
N LEU A 181 5.15 14.93 -1.02
CA LEU A 181 5.89 14.20 -2.04
C LEU A 181 6.07 15.05 -3.30
N ALA A 182 5.01 15.74 -3.72
CA ALA A 182 5.07 16.63 -4.87
C ALA A 182 6.03 17.80 -4.63
N GLU A 183 5.96 18.43 -3.46
CA GLU A 183 6.87 19.48 -3.05
C GLU A 183 8.33 19.00 -3.04
N TYR A 184 8.61 17.87 -2.44
CA TYR A 184 9.95 17.27 -2.45
C TYR A 184 10.46 17.06 -3.88
N TYR A 185 9.63 16.47 -4.75
CA TYR A 185 10.02 16.24 -6.15
C TYR A 185 10.31 17.55 -6.88
N LEU A 186 9.45 18.57 -6.75
CA LEU A 186 9.62 19.85 -7.42
C LEU A 186 10.87 20.60 -6.95
N ASN A 187 11.14 20.58 -5.64
CA ASN A 187 12.32 21.23 -5.04
C ASN A 187 13.63 20.51 -5.42
N ASN A 188 13.61 19.21 -5.67
CA ASN A 188 14.79 18.41 -6.02
C ASN A 188 14.79 17.95 -7.48
N ARG A 189 14.00 18.58 -8.34
CA ARG A 189 13.75 18.12 -9.71
C ARG A 189 15.00 17.93 -10.54
N ASP A 190 15.95 18.86 -10.49
CA ASP A 190 17.13 18.81 -11.34
C ASP A 190 18.01 17.58 -11.06
N GLU A 191 18.12 17.18 -9.80
CA GLU A 191 18.84 15.97 -9.40
C GLU A 191 18.06 14.71 -9.75
N LEU A 192 16.78 14.69 -9.39
CA LEU A 192 15.88 13.54 -9.62
C LEU A 192 15.69 13.27 -11.10
N ARG A 193 15.57 14.31 -11.93
CA ARG A 193 15.49 14.22 -13.38
C ARG A 193 16.68 13.50 -13.97
N LYS A 194 17.90 13.82 -13.53
CA LYS A 194 19.12 13.11 -13.99
C LYS A 194 19.01 11.61 -13.68
N LYS A 195 18.63 11.25 -12.45
CA LYS A 195 18.44 9.84 -12.04
C LYS A 195 17.32 9.14 -12.84
N ILE A 196 16.21 9.81 -13.07
CA ILE A 196 15.08 9.26 -13.84
C ILE A 196 15.51 8.98 -15.28
N LEU A 197 16.20 9.91 -15.92
CA LEU A 197 16.63 9.78 -17.32
C LEU A 197 17.68 8.67 -17.54
N THR A 198 18.31 8.13 -16.49
CA THR A 198 19.16 6.93 -16.63
C THR A 198 18.37 5.64 -16.89
N LYS A 199 17.09 5.62 -16.52
CA LYS A 199 16.25 4.40 -16.58
C LYS A 199 15.00 4.56 -17.47
N TYR A 200 14.54 5.79 -17.63
CA TYR A 200 13.27 6.10 -18.30
C TYR A 200 13.45 7.20 -19.36
N SER A 201 12.55 7.25 -20.32
CA SER A 201 12.55 8.29 -21.35
C SER A 201 12.17 9.67 -20.79
N SER A 202 12.54 10.73 -21.51
CA SER A 202 12.17 12.11 -21.18
C SER A 202 10.64 12.32 -21.16
N TYR A 203 9.90 11.50 -21.90
CA TYR A 203 8.43 11.50 -21.89
C TYR A 203 7.85 11.08 -20.55
N VAL A 204 8.42 10.03 -19.94
CA VAL A 204 8.01 9.56 -18.60
C VAL A 204 8.31 10.62 -17.53
N GLU A 205 9.48 11.26 -17.60
CA GLU A 205 9.81 12.37 -16.68
C GLU A 205 8.83 13.54 -16.82
N LYS A 206 8.46 13.90 -18.05
CA LYS A 206 7.48 14.96 -18.29
C LYS A 206 6.10 14.64 -17.69
N ILE A 207 5.61 13.41 -17.87
CA ILE A 207 4.34 12.96 -17.26
C ILE A 207 4.42 13.06 -15.74
N LEU A 208 5.50 12.57 -15.14
CA LEU A 208 5.72 12.63 -13.71
C LEU A 208 5.72 14.07 -13.20
N PHE A 209 6.42 14.96 -13.86
CA PHE A 209 6.47 16.38 -13.51
C PHE A 209 5.08 17.05 -13.54
N GLU A 210 4.30 16.83 -14.59
CA GLU A 210 2.95 17.39 -14.68
C GLU A 210 1.99 16.78 -13.63
N SER A 211 2.19 15.51 -13.29
CA SER A 211 1.44 14.85 -12.20
C SER A 211 1.76 15.46 -10.85
N MET A 212 3.05 15.71 -10.55
CA MET A 212 3.47 16.34 -9.29
C MET A 212 2.96 17.76 -9.15
N LYS A 213 2.96 18.56 -10.22
CA LYS A 213 2.34 19.89 -10.19
C LYS A 213 0.86 19.87 -9.83
N LYS A 214 0.11 18.92 -10.38
CA LYS A 214 -1.31 18.76 -10.06
C LYS A 214 -1.52 18.37 -8.60
N MET A 215 -0.70 17.44 -8.08
CA MET A 215 -0.77 17.01 -6.68
C MET A 215 -0.44 18.13 -5.69
N GLN A 216 0.43 19.07 -6.06
CA GLN A 216 0.76 20.22 -5.22
C GLN A 216 -0.40 21.23 -5.14
N SER A 217 -1.21 21.34 -6.20
CA SER A 217 -2.30 22.30 -6.31
C SER A 217 -3.65 21.79 -5.80
N SER A 218 -3.70 20.54 -5.36
CA SER A 218 -4.90 19.86 -4.82
C SER A 218 -4.85 19.82 -3.30
#